data_eb367d6f84874f82d71bc071833c6bb9
#
_entry.id   eb367d6f84874f82d71bc071833c6bb9
#
_cell.length_a   1.000
_cell.length_b   1.000
_cell.length_c   1.000
_cell.angle_alpha   90.00
_cell.angle_beta   90.00
_cell.angle_gamma   90.00
#
_symmetry.space_group_name_H-M   'P 1'
#
loop_
_entity.id
_entity.type
_entity.pdbx_description
1 polymer ?
#
loop_
_entity_poly.entity_id
_entity_poly.type
_entity_poly.pdbx_seq_one_letter_code
_entity_poly.pdbx_strand_id
1 'polypeptide(L)'
;GVTTVEGKSGYGMDRNTELKQLRAMKELDASHPVDIVTTFLGPHSVLPQYKGKEREFIDMLLQDVMPVVKEEGLAEFADIFCEKGVFGIEDSEYYLTRAKEMGFKLKVHADEMNSLGGAELAARTGAYSADHLLKASDEGIRQMAKAGVISTLLPATAFCLKEPFAPARKMIDSGCAVALASDLNPGSCFTNSIPLLIALGCIYMNMSIEEVITALTINGAAALGRSDSIGSLEKGKK
;
A
#
# COMPACT_ATOMS: atom_id res chain seq x y z
N GLY A 1 -7.26 15.30 12.04
CA GLY A 1 -7.70 13.96 12.32
C GLY A 1 -7.89 13.14 11.06
N VAL A 2 -7.78 11.83 11.23
CA VAL A 2 -8.02 10.86 10.18
C VAL A 2 -9.39 10.21 10.44
N THR A 3 -10.22 10.07 9.43
CA THR A 3 -11.56 9.47 9.52
C THR A 3 -11.62 8.07 8.94
N THR A 4 -10.69 7.74 8.06
CA THR A 4 -10.56 6.41 7.43
C THR A 4 -9.08 6.05 7.36
N VAL A 5 -8.73 4.83 7.75
CA VAL A 5 -7.37 4.30 7.70
C VAL A 5 -7.33 2.99 6.92
N GLU A 6 -6.20 2.72 6.30
CA GLU A 6 -5.87 1.38 5.83
C GLU A 6 -5.16 0.62 6.95
N GLY A 7 -5.66 -0.56 7.30
CA GLY A 7 -5.00 -1.50 8.17
C GLY A 7 -4.39 -2.64 7.36
N LYS A 8 -3.05 -2.76 7.36
CA LYS A 8 -2.35 -3.86 6.69
C LYS A 8 -1.91 -4.91 7.72
N SER A 9 -2.08 -6.21 7.41
CA SER A 9 -1.44 -7.30 8.14
C SER A 9 0.04 -7.44 7.71
N GLY A 10 0.70 -8.56 7.95
CA GLY A 10 2.06 -8.80 7.46
C GLY A 10 3.12 -8.94 8.55
N TYR A 11 2.76 -8.62 9.79
CA TYR A 11 3.63 -8.81 10.95
C TYR A 11 3.35 -10.10 11.72
N GLY A 12 2.33 -10.88 11.31
CA GLY A 12 1.97 -12.14 11.92
C GLY A 12 2.96 -13.25 11.61
N MET A 13 3.42 -13.29 10.38
CA MET A 13 4.40 -14.25 9.87
C MET A 13 3.99 -15.72 9.95
N ASP A 14 2.80 -16.03 10.45
CA ASP A 14 2.18 -17.35 10.44
C ASP A 14 0.66 -17.20 10.22
N ARG A 15 0.02 -18.32 9.80
CA ARG A 15 -1.40 -18.34 9.48
C ARG A 15 -2.28 -17.79 10.61
N ASN A 16 -2.05 -18.25 11.84
CA ASN A 16 -2.93 -17.92 12.96
C ASN A 16 -2.80 -16.45 13.37
N THR A 17 -1.57 -15.95 13.39
CA THR A 17 -1.27 -14.57 13.78
C THR A 17 -1.73 -13.59 12.70
N GLU A 18 -1.54 -13.88 11.42
CA GLU A 18 -2.08 -13.07 10.31
C GLU A 18 -3.61 -12.98 10.38
N LEU A 19 -4.30 -14.09 10.51
CA LEU A 19 -5.77 -14.11 10.65
C LEU A 19 -6.24 -13.37 11.91
N LYS A 20 -5.50 -13.48 13.02
CA LYS A 20 -5.80 -12.74 14.26
C LYS A 20 -5.70 -11.24 14.06
N GLN A 21 -4.65 -10.74 13.36
CA GLN A 21 -4.52 -9.32 13.05
C GLN A 21 -5.71 -8.82 12.22
N LEU A 22 -6.07 -9.53 11.16
CA LEU A 22 -7.19 -9.16 10.29
C LEU A 22 -8.54 -9.17 11.04
N ARG A 23 -8.78 -10.18 11.88
CA ARG A 23 -10.00 -10.24 12.70
C ARG A 23 -10.07 -9.09 13.70
N ALA A 24 -8.95 -8.73 14.33
CA ALA A 24 -8.90 -7.58 15.24
C ALA A 24 -9.20 -6.26 14.49
N MET A 25 -8.71 -6.07 13.27
CA MET A 25 -9.04 -4.90 12.46
C MET A 25 -10.54 -4.86 12.11
N LYS A 26 -11.15 -6.01 11.77
CA LYS A 26 -12.58 -6.11 11.49
C LYS A 26 -13.44 -5.80 12.73
N GLU A 27 -13.05 -6.26 13.90
CA GLU A 27 -13.71 -5.92 15.16
C GLU A 27 -13.60 -4.43 15.50
N LEU A 28 -12.42 -3.84 15.26
CA LEU A 28 -12.20 -2.41 15.45
C LEU A 28 -13.04 -1.58 14.48
N ASP A 29 -13.12 -1.95 13.21
CA ASP A 29 -13.96 -1.25 12.22
C ASP A 29 -15.43 -1.22 12.64
N ALA A 30 -15.93 -2.32 13.22
CA ALA A 30 -17.30 -2.42 13.69
C ALA A 30 -17.59 -1.60 14.97
N SER A 31 -16.56 -1.25 15.76
CA SER A 31 -16.72 -0.64 17.09
C SER A 31 -16.12 0.76 17.23
N HIS A 32 -15.26 1.18 16.30
CA HIS A 32 -14.55 2.46 16.36
C HIS A 32 -15.13 3.48 15.37
N PRO A 33 -15.13 4.79 15.68
CA PRO A 33 -15.64 5.83 14.78
C PRO A 33 -14.77 6.07 13.53
N VAL A 34 -13.53 5.59 13.52
CA VAL A 34 -12.64 5.62 12.34
C VAL A 34 -12.90 4.37 11.52
N ASP A 35 -13.22 4.53 10.23
CA ASP A 35 -13.40 3.41 9.32
C ASP A 35 -12.05 2.74 9.01
N ILE A 36 -12.01 1.42 8.99
CA ILE A 36 -10.79 0.64 8.73
C ILE A 36 -10.97 -0.18 7.45
N VAL A 37 -10.20 0.14 6.42
CA VAL A 37 -10.12 -0.65 5.18
C VAL A 37 -8.97 -1.64 5.32
N THR A 38 -9.27 -2.92 5.31
CA THR A 38 -8.28 -3.96 5.62
C THR A 38 -7.60 -4.50 4.36
N THR A 39 -6.29 -4.63 4.43
CA THR A 39 -5.40 -5.18 3.39
C THR A 39 -4.64 -6.38 3.95
N PHE A 40 -4.72 -7.52 3.25
CA PHE A 40 -3.87 -8.67 3.54
C PHE A 40 -2.49 -8.47 2.93
N LEU A 41 -1.49 -8.33 3.77
CA LEU A 41 -0.07 -8.19 3.41
C LEU A 41 0.74 -9.37 3.96
N GLY A 42 0.22 -10.60 3.89
CA GLY A 42 0.95 -11.80 4.35
C GLY A 42 2.35 -11.93 3.75
N PRO A 43 2.56 -11.69 2.43
CA PRO A 43 3.89 -11.69 1.84
C PRO A 43 4.62 -10.34 2.05
N HIS A 44 4.85 -9.97 3.34
CA HIS A 44 5.60 -8.78 3.75
C HIS A 44 7.06 -9.11 4.07
N SER A 45 7.33 -10.30 4.59
CA SER A 45 8.67 -10.76 4.93
C SER A 45 8.75 -12.27 4.71
N VAL A 46 9.93 -12.76 4.34
CA VAL A 46 10.16 -14.19 4.15
C VAL A 46 10.57 -14.83 5.48
N LEU A 47 9.78 -15.80 5.93
CA LEU A 47 10.11 -16.57 7.13
C LEU A 47 11.43 -17.33 6.97
N PRO A 48 12.24 -17.49 8.04
CA PRO A 48 13.55 -18.15 7.95
C PRO A 48 13.51 -19.54 7.30
N GLN A 49 12.44 -20.32 7.54
CA GLN A 49 12.27 -21.66 6.96
C GLN A 49 11.94 -21.65 5.47
N TYR A 50 11.50 -20.51 4.92
CA TYR A 50 11.19 -20.32 3.50
C TYR A 50 12.25 -19.51 2.76
N LYS A 51 13.38 -19.17 3.40
CA LYS A 51 14.46 -18.42 2.76
C LYS A 51 15.03 -19.23 1.59
N GLY A 52 15.00 -18.65 0.38
CA GLY A 52 15.33 -19.33 -0.89
C GLY A 52 14.20 -20.22 -1.42
N LYS A 53 13.01 -20.14 -0.83
CA LYS A 53 11.79 -20.87 -1.19
C LYS A 53 10.58 -19.93 -1.12
N GLU A 54 10.76 -18.71 -1.60
CA GLU A 54 9.76 -17.64 -1.52
C GLU A 54 8.44 -18.05 -2.20
N ARG A 55 8.54 -18.80 -3.30
CA ARG A 55 7.39 -19.37 -4.01
C ARG A 55 6.60 -20.35 -3.15
N GLU A 56 7.26 -21.24 -2.40
CA GLU A 56 6.59 -22.18 -1.50
C GLU A 56 5.83 -21.42 -0.37
N PHE A 57 6.40 -20.30 0.10
CA PHE A 57 5.73 -19.46 1.09
C PHE A 57 4.48 -18.77 0.51
N ILE A 58 4.58 -18.23 -0.70
CA ILE A 58 3.43 -17.65 -1.42
C ILE A 58 2.35 -18.71 -1.63
N ASP A 59 2.72 -19.92 -2.05
CA ASP A 59 1.75 -21.01 -2.25
C ASP A 59 1.02 -21.38 -0.95
N MET A 60 1.72 -21.42 0.18
CA MET A 60 1.10 -21.63 1.49
C MET A 60 0.10 -20.51 1.82
N LEU A 61 0.47 -19.25 1.58
CA LEU A 61 -0.45 -18.12 1.80
C LEU A 61 -1.69 -18.21 0.92
N LEU A 62 -1.52 -18.55 -0.36
CA LEU A 62 -2.62 -18.68 -1.33
C LEU A 62 -3.55 -19.86 -1.03
N GLN A 63 -3.01 -20.99 -0.52
CA GLN A 63 -3.77 -22.22 -0.29
C GLN A 63 -4.38 -22.30 1.11
N ASP A 64 -3.67 -21.82 2.13
CA ASP A 64 -4.07 -22.06 3.52
C ASP A 64 -4.60 -20.80 4.23
N VAL A 65 -4.20 -19.59 3.79
CA VAL A 65 -4.57 -18.34 4.49
C VAL A 65 -5.62 -17.56 3.72
N MET A 66 -5.37 -17.24 2.45
CA MET A 66 -6.26 -16.38 1.65
C MET A 66 -7.67 -16.91 1.45
N PRO A 67 -7.92 -18.25 1.36
CA PRO A 67 -9.30 -18.76 1.32
C PRO A 67 -10.09 -18.37 2.58
N VAL A 68 -9.47 -18.44 3.76
CA VAL A 68 -10.10 -18.04 5.03
C VAL A 68 -10.33 -16.54 5.09
N VAL A 69 -9.33 -15.74 4.64
CA VAL A 69 -9.47 -14.27 4.53
C VAL A 69 -10.67 -13.91 3.66
N LYS A 70 -10.85 -14.62 2.54
CA LYS A 70 -11.98 -14.41 1.63
C LYS A 70 -13.31 -14.86 2.22
N GLU A 71 -13.37 -16.06 2.77
CA GLU A 71 -14.58 -16.65 3.36
C GLU A 71 -15.13 -15.82 4.51
N GLU A 72 -14.25 -15.37 5.42
CA GLU A 72 -14.62 -14.53 6.56
C GLU A 72 -14.77 -13.04 6.19
N GLY A 73 -14.43 -12.62 4.95
CA GLY A 73 -14.47 -11.23 4.52
C GLY A 73 -13.56 -10.34 5.39
N LEU A 74 -12.30 -10.78 5.60
CA LEU A 74 -11.35 -10.10 6.49
C LEU A 74 -10.53 -9.01 5.81
N ALA A 75 -10.40 -9.03 4.49
CA ALA A 75 -9.68 -8.03 3.72
C ALA A 75 -10.32 -7.80 2.35
N GLU A 76 -10.23 -6.57 1.86
CA GLU A 76 -10.64 -6.20 0.50
C GLU A 76 -9.47 -6.23 -0.48
N PHE A 77 -8.26 -5.94 0.03
CA PHE A 77 -7.04 -5.83 -0.76
C PHE A 77 -6.07 -6.94 -0.41
N ALA A 78 -5.26 -7.31 -1.40
CA ALA A 78 -4.06 -8.12 -1.25
C ALA A 78 -2.85 -7.33 -1.71
N ASP A 79 -1.78 -7.38 -0.92
CA ASP A 79 -0.57 -6.60 -1.10
C ASP A 79 0.67 -7.50 -0.95
N ILE A 80 1.78 -7.12 -1.56
CA ILE A 80 3.05 -7.85 -1.49
C ILE A 80 4.22 -6.88 -1.45
N PHE A 81 5.25 -7.21 -0.67
CA PHE A 81 6.50 -6.46 -0.65
C PHE A 81 7.41 -6.93 -1.79
N CYS A 82 7.25 -6.29 -2.95
CA CYS A 82 8.06 -6.52 -4.14
C CYS A 82 9.40 -5.81 -4.03
N GLU A 83 10.40 -6.50 -3.47
CA GLU A 83 11.70 -5.91 -3.19
C GLU A 83 12.83 -6.96 -3.31
N LYS A 84 14.03 -6.50 -3.67
CA LYS A 84 15.22 -7.34 -3.76
C LYS A 84 15.55 -7.98 -2.41
N GLY A 85 15.62 -9.30 -2.39
CA GLY A 85 15.89 -10.06 -1.17
C GLY A 85 14.67 -10.34 -0.30
N VAL A 86 13.47 -9.95 -0.77
CA VAL A 86 12.17 -10.31 -0.18
C VAL A 86 11.40 -11.10 -1.23
N PHE A 87 10.54 -10.46 -2.04
CA PHE A 87 9.85 -11.13 -3.15
C PHE A 87 10.24 -10.46 -4.48
N GLY A 88 10.77 -11.25 -5.42
CA GLY A 88 11.11 -10.79 -6.75
C GLY A 88 9.88 -10.51 -7.62
N ILE A 89 10.11 -9.88 -8.78
CA ILE A 89 9.04 -9.53 -9.73
C ILE A 89 8.18 -10.73 -10.13
N GLU A 90 8.81 -11.86 -10.46
CA GLU A 90 8.10 -13.06 -10.92
C GLU A 90 7.18 -13.64 -9.83
N ASP A 91 7.67 -13.71 -8.60
CA ASP A 91 6.89 -14.19 -7.45
C ASP A 91 5.79 -13.23 -7.06
N SER A 92 6.07 -11.93 -7.12
CA SER A 92 5.09 -10.88 -6.86
C SER A 92 3.97 -10.88 -7.91
N GLU A 93 4.30 -11.01 -9.19
CA GLU A 93 3.31 -11.10 -10.26
C GLU A 93 2.44 -12.35 -10.15
N TYR A 94 3.04 -13.49 -9.82
CA TYR A 94 2.31 -14.72 -9.57
C TYR A 94 1.31 -14.55 -8.42
N TYR A 95 1.76 -14.04 -7.26
CA TYR A 95 0.88 -13.79 -6.11
C TYR A 95 -0.28 -12.86 -6.45
N LEU A 96 0.01 -11.70 -7.06
CA LEU A 96 -0.99 -10.71 -7.42
C LEU A 96 -2.00 -11.25 -8.42
N THR A 97 -1.55 -12.02 -9.40
CA THR A 97 -2.45 -12.66 -10.38
C THR A 97 -3.42 -13.61 -9.69
N ARG A 98 -2.92 -14.48 -8.80
CA ARG A 98 -3.75 -15.42 -8.04
C ARG A 98 -4.69 -14.71 -7.08
N ALA A 99 -4.23 -13.66 -6.39
CA ALA A 99 -5.07 -12.85 -5.52
C ALA A 99 -6.22 -12.18 -6.29
N LYS A 100 -5.93 -11.67 -7.49
CA LYS A 100 -6.95 -11.09 -8.38
C LYS A 100 -8.00 -12.12 -8.83
N GLU A 101 -7.57 -13.33 -9.19
CA GLU A 101 -8.48 -14.44 -9.52
C GLU A 101 -9.38 -14.83 -8.35
N MET A 102 -8.90 -14.70 -7.13
CA MET A 102 -9.71 -14.88 -5.91
C MET A 102 -10.63 -13.69 -5.61
N GLY A 103 -10.54 -12.60 -6.39
CA GLY A 103 -11.41 -11.41 -6.28
C GLY A 103 -10.93 -10.35 -5.30
N PHE A 104 -9.65 -10.34 -4.92
CA PHE A 104 -9.04 -9.23 -4.17
C PHE A 104 -8.68 -8.08 -5.11
N LYS A 105 -8.79 -6.85 -4.61
CA LYS A 105 -8.18 -5.67 -5.19
C LYS A 105 -6.68 -5.71 -4.87
N LEU A 106 -5.83 -5.19 -5.74
CA LEU A 106 -4.38 -5.34 -5.62
C LEU A 106 -3.69 -4.07 -5.15
N LYS A 107 -2.63 -4.24 -4.37
CA LYS A 107 -1.66 -3.21 -3.99
C LYS A 107 -0.24 -3.80 -4.08
N VAL A 108 0.77 -2.94 -4.11
CA VAL A 108 2.18 -3.36 -4.17
C VAL A 108 3.03 -2.41 -3.35
N HIS A 109 3.83 -2.91 -2.40
CA HIS A 109 5.00 -2.19 -1.90
C HIS A 109 6.07 -2.30 -2.98
N ALA A 110 6.48 -1.17 -3.55
CA ALA A 110 7.23 -1.12 -4.81
C ALA A 110 8.41 -0.16 -4.76
N ASP A 111 9.55 -0.63 -5.25
CA ASP A 111 10.74 0.21 -5.50
C ASP A 111 11.11 1.09 -4.28
N GLU A 112 11.04 0.53 -3.07
CA GLU A 112 11.37 1.24 -1.83
C GLU A 112 12.87 1.38 -1.69
N MET A 113 13.60 0.27 -1.64
CA MET A 113 15.05 0.25 -1.45
C MET A 113 15.80 0.14 -2.78
N ASN A 114 15.26 -0.59 -3.75
CA ASN A 114 15.87 -0.84 -5.05
C ASN A 114 14.87 -0.60 -6.19
N SER A 115 15.38 -0.09 -7.33
CA SER A 115 14.60 -0.01 -8.56
C SER A 115 14.49 -1.41 -9.18
N LEU A 116 13.47 -2.14 -8.80
CA LEU A 116 13.26 -3.52 -9.21
C LEU A 116 12.26 -3.65 -10.37
N GLY A 117 11.47 -2.61 -10.63
CA GLY A 117 10.36 -2.63 -11.57
C GLY A 117 9.00 -2.91 -10.92
N GLY A 118 8.89 -2.59 -9.63
CA GLY A 118 7.65 -2.72 -8.88
C GLY A 118 6.55 -1.77 -9.36
N ALA A 119 6.92 -0.57 -9.79
CA ALA A 119 6.00 0.39 -10.40
C ALA A 119 5.42 -0.14 -11.72
N GLU A 120 6.24 -0.73 -12.59
CA GLU A 120 5.81 -1.40 -13.81
C GLU A 120 4.91 -2.62 -13.51
N LEU A 121 5.25 -3.38 -12.47
CA LEU A 121 4.44 -4.51 -12.01
C LEU A 121 3.04 -4.03 -11.58
N ALA A 122 2.96 -2.98 -10.78
CA ALA A 122 1.70 -2.40 -10.33
C ALA A 122 0.82 -1.99 -11.53
N ALA A 123 1.43 -1.33 -12.53
CA ALA A 123 0.73 -0.90 -13.73
C ALA A 123 0.16 -2.08 -14.55
N ARG A 124 0.96 -3.13 -14.80
CA ARG A 124 0.50 -4.25 -15.66
C ARG A 124 -0.46 -5.21 -14.95
N THR A 125 -0.40 -5.32 -13.62
CA THR A 125 -1.37 -6.12 -12.86
C THR A 125 -2.68 -5.39 -12.59
N GLY A 126 -2.69 -4.06 -12.80
CA GLY A 126 -3.84 -3.21 -12.54
C GLY A 126 -4.08 -3.01 -11.04
N ALA A 127 -3.00 -2.79 -10.28
CA ALA A 127 -3.09 -2.48 -8.87
C ALA A 127 -3.82 -1.15 -8.63
N TYR A 128 -4.55 -1.03 -7.52
CA TYR A 128 -5.18 0.21 -7.08
C TYR A 128 -4.14 1.24 -6.66
N SER A 129 -3.12 0.80 -5.91
CA SER A 129 -1.99 1.64 -5.52
C SER A 129 -0.67 0.89 -5.57
N ALA A 130 0.40 1.66 -5.71
CA ALA A 130 1.76 1.24 -5.43
C ALA A 130 2.32 2.14 -4.34
N ASP A 131 2.88 1.54 -3.30
CA ASP A 131 3.30 2.22 -2.09
C ASP A 131 4.84 2.39 -2.09
N HIS A 132 5.36 3.44 -1.43
CA HIS A 132 6.76 3.89 -1.31
C HIS A 132 7.32 4.58 -2.56
N LEU A 133 7.73 3.85 -3.60
CA LEU A 133 8.17 4.35 -4.91
C LEU A 133 9.41 5.27 -4.88
N LEU A 134 10.28 5.13 -3.87
CA LEU A 134 11.48 5.98 -3.72
C LEU A 134 12.43 5.82 -4.91
N LYS A 135 12.49 4.62 -5.48
CA LYS A 135 13.39 4.23 -6.58
C LYS A 135 12.64 3.90 -7.87
N ALA A 136 11.36 4.31 -7.99
CA ALA A 136 10.57 4.05 -9.19
C ALA A 136 11.25 4.62 -10.44
N SER A 137 11.28 3.84 -11.50
CA SER A 137 11.84 4.25 -12.78
C SER A 137 10.95 5.26 -13.49
N ASP A 138 11.53 6.04 -14.41
CA ASP A 138 10.77 6.96 -15.26
C ASP A 138 9.72 6.24 -16.11
N GLU A 139 10.04 5.02 -16.54
CA GLU A 139 9.11 4.18 -17.28
C GLU A 139 7.98 3.68 -16.39
N GLY A 140 8.30 3.21 -15.18
CA GLY A 140 7.31 2.78 -14.19
C GLY A 140 6.33 3.91 -13.85
N ILE A 141 6.84 5.13 -13.62
CA ILE A 141 6.00 6.32 -13.38
C ILE A 141 5.03 6.56 -14.55
N ARG A 142 5.53 6.52 -15.81
CA ARG A 142 4.66 6.71 -16.99
C ARG A 142 3.61 5.60 -17.12
N GLN A 143 4.00 4.35 -16.85
CA GLN A 143 3.08 3.22 -16.93
C GLN A 143 2.00 3.30 -15.85
N MET A 144 2.35 3.66 -14.61
CA MET A 144 1.37 3.88 -13.52
C MET A 144 0.40 5.00 -13.86
N ALA A 145 0.89 6.15 -14.36
CA ALA A 145 0.05 7.26 -14.79
C ALA A 145 -0.98 6.82 -15.85
N LYS A 146 -0.51 6.08 -16.87
CA LYS A 146 -1.38 5.56 -17.94
C LYS A 146 -2.39 4.52 -17.44
N ALA A 147 -2.00 3.70 -16.48
CA ALA A 147 -2.85 2.64 -15.90
C ALA A 147 -3.82 3.17 -14.82
N GLY A 148 -3.65 4.42 -14.36
CA GLY A 148 -4.46 4.99 -13.28
C GLY A 148 -4.12 4.44 -11.89
N VAL A 149 -2.91 3.88 -11.71
CA VAL A 149 -2.43 3.40 -10.40
C VAL A 149 -2.13 4.60 -9.50
N ILE A 150 -2.66 4.61 -8.28
CA ILE A 150 -2.38 5.66 -7.30
C ILE A 150 -0.96 5.47 -6.74
N SER A 151 -0.14 6.51 -6.82
CA SER A 151 1.18 6.53 -6.21
C SER A 151 1.05 6.93 -4.74
N THR A 152 1.06 5.96 -3.82
CA THR A 152 0.93 6.21 -2.38
C THR A 152 2.32 6.42 -1.79
N LEU A 153 2.67 7.67 -1.52
CA LEU A 153 3.99 8.04 -1.01
C LEU A 153 3.97 8.16 0.51
N LEU A 154 5.06 7.73 1.13
CA LEU A 154 5.18 7.53 2.57
C LEU A 154 6.34 8.38 3.15
N PRO A 155 6.18 9.74 3.14
CA PRO A 155 7.30 10.63 3.47
C PRO A 155 7.77 10.51 4.92
N ALA A 156 6.93 10.11 5.87
CA ALA A 156 7.33 9.92 7.24
C ALA A 156 8.28 8.72 7.40
N THR A 157 8.09 7.65 6.63
CA THR A 157 8.98 6.49 6.60
C THR A 157 10.36 6.87 6.04
N ALA A 158 10.39 7.53 4.88
CA ALA A 158 11.64 8.04 4.31
C ALA A 158 12.39 8.97 5.29
N PHE A 159 11.66 9.84 5.99
CA PHE A 159 12.22 10.72 7.01
C PHE A 159 12.82 9.95 8.21
N CYS A 160 12.08 8.98 8.76
CA CYS A 160 12.54 8.18 9.90
C CYS A 160 13.78 7.33 9.54
N LEU A 161 13.82 6.79 8.34
CA LEU A 161 14.93 5.98 7.82
C LEU A 161 16.09 6.81 7.28
N LYS A 162 15.94 8.13 7.16
CA LYS A 162 16.91 9.05 6.52
C LYS A 162 17.19 8.70 5.05
N GLU A 163 16.18 8.19 4.36
CA GLU A 163 16.22 7.89 2.93
C GLU A 163 15.83 9.11 2.09
N PRO A 164 16.23 9.17 0.82
CA PRO A 164 15.69 10.15 -0.13
C PRO A 164 14.18 10.03 -0.25
N PHE A 165 13.49 11.16 -0.43
CA PHE A 165 12.05 11.15 -0.65
C PHE A 165 11.68 10.68 -2.07
N ALA A 166 10.53 10.04 -2.20
CA ALA A 166 9.98 9.68 -3.50
C ALA A 166 9.77 10.92 -4.40
N PRO A 167 9.95 10.81 -5.72
CA PRO A 167 9.92 11.94 -6.65
C PRO A 167 8.48 12.42 -6.95
N ALA A 168 7.75 12.89 -5.93
CA ALA A 168 6.34 13.29 -6.03
C ALA A 168 6.09 14.33 -7.13
N ARG A 169 6.93 15.38 -7.24
CA ARG A 169 6.80 16.40 -8.28
C ARG A 169 6.81 15.79 -9.68
N LYS A 170 7.76 14.88 -9.93
CA LYS A 170 7.88 14.18 -11.21
C LYS A 170 6.67 13.29 -11.50
N MET A 171 6.16 12.61 -10.48
CA MET A 171 4.97 11.75 -10.60
C MET A 171 3.74 12.58 -10.97
N ILE A 172 3.51 13.70 -10.27
CA ILE A 172 2.40 14.61 -10.55
C ILE A 172 2.52 15.20 -11.97
N ASP A 173 3.70 15.68 -12.35
CA ASP A 173 3.94 16.24 -13.69
C ASP A 173 3.80 15.20 -14.80
N SER A 174 3.97 13.91 -14.48
CA SER A 174 3.76 12.79 -15.38
C SER A 174 2.30 12.32 -15.42
N GLY A 175 1.39 12.92 -14.63
CA GLY A 175 -0.04 12.61 -14.60
C GLY A 175 -0.43 11.53 -13.60
N CYS A 176 0.45 11.14 -12.67
CA CYS A 176 0.06 10.23 -11.58
C CYS A 176 -0.83 10.95 -10.57
N ALA A 177 -1.87 10.27 -10.10
CA ALA A 177 -2.54 10.66 -8.88
C ALA A 177 -1.67 10.23 -7.68
N VAL A 178 -1.20 11.22 -6.90
CA VAL A 178 -0.36 10.97 -5.72
C VAL A 178 -1.23 11.00 -4.46
N ALA A 179 -1.13 9.97 -3.62
CA ALA A 179 -1.63 9.94 -2.26
C ALA A 179 -0.48 10.03 -1.26
N LEU A 180 -0.75 10.55 -0.06
CA LEU A 180 0.18 10.57 1.07
C LEU A 180 -0.41 9.78 2.23
N ALA A 181 0.41 8.97 2.91
CA ALA A 181 0.03 8.24 4.10
C ALA A 181 1.17 8.22 5.13
N SER A 182 0.84 7.87 6.38
CA SER A 182 1.80 7.89 7.48
C SER A 182 2.74 6.68 7.47
N ASP A 183 2.22 5.54 7.07
CA ASP A 183 2.93 4.26 7.22
C ASP A 183 3.38 4.01 8.67
N LEU A 184 2.51 4.37 9.64
CA LEU A 184 2.79 4.09 11.05
C LEU A 184 2.98 2.60 11.27
N ASN A 185 4.18 2.20 11.64
CA ASN A 185 4.52 0.80 11.88
C ASN A 185 5.69 0.67 12.89
N PRO A 186 5.86 -0.49 13.55
CA PRO A 186 6.91 -0.67 14.55
C PRO A 186 8.32 -0.81 13.98
N GLY A 187 8.48 -0.97 12.66
CA GLY A 187 9.76 -1.24 12.01
C GLY A 187 10.50 0.00 11.51
N SER A 188 9.77 0.92 10.88
CA SER A 188 10.38 2.01 10.11
C SER A 188 9.77 3.39 10.32
N CYS A 189 8.56 3.51 10.90
CA CYS A 189 7.90 4.80 11.08
C CYS A 189 7.11 4.88 12.37
N PHE A 190 7.50 5.78 13.27
CA PHE A 190 6.92 5.90 14.61
C PHE A 190 6.01 7.13 14.77
N THR A 191 5.52 7.71 13.69
CA THR A 191 4.68 8.90 13.71
C THR A 191 3.41 8.74 12.88
N ASN A 192 2.30 9.26 13.41
CA ASN A 192 1.03 9.42 12.72
C ASN A 192 0.66 10.90 12.52
N SER A 193 1.63 11.79 12.57
CA SER A 193 1.41 13.23 12.52
C SER A 193 1.08 13.70 11.09
N ILE A 194 -0.19 13.98 10.83
CA ILE A 194 -0.62 14.58 9.55
C ILE A 194 0.03 15.95 9.30
N PRO A 195 0.18 16.86 10.29
CA PRO A 195 0.94 18.10 10.07
C PRO A 195 2.39 17.87 9.61
N LEU A 196 3.06 16.81 10.12
CA LEU A 196 4.40 16.45 9.64
C LEU A 196 4.35 16.00 8.17
N LEU A 197 3.38 15.18 7.78
CA LEU A 197 3.22 14.75 6.37
C LEU A 197 3.03 15.94 5.44
N ILE A 198 2.23 16.93 5.86
CA ILE A 198 2.02 18.17 5.10
C ILE A 198 3.36 18.91 4.92
N ALA A 199 4.11 19.09 6.00
CA ALA A 199 5.40 19.77 5.95
C ALA A 199 6.40 19.04 5.04
N LEU A 200 6.51 17.70 5.17
CA LEU A 200 7.41 16.89 4.34
C LEU A 200 7.01 16.93 2.86
N GLY A 201 5.73 16.84 2.55
CA GLY A 201 5.21 16.94 1.18
C GLY A 201 5.55 18.27 0.53
N CYS A 202 5.32 19.39 1.23
CA CYS A 202 5.60 20.72 0.71
C CYS A 202 7.11 21.00 0.60
N ILE A 203 7.89 20.71 1.65
CA ILE A 203 9.29 21.17 1.76
C ILE A 203 10.25 20.24 1.01
N TYR A 204 10.07 18.93 1.15
CA TYR A 204 11.02 17.93 0.63
C TYR A 204 10.56 17.26 -0.67
N MET A 205 9.25 17.19 -0.92
CA MET A 205 8.72 16.53 -2.12
C MET A 205 8.25 17.53 -3.18
N ASN A 206 8.42 18.85 -2.94
CA ASN A 206 8.07 19.95 -3.86
C ASN A 206 6.60 19.91 -4.33
N MET A 207 5.70 19.53 -3.43
CA MET A 207 4.26 19.59 -3.68
C MET A 207 3.70 20.95 -3.23
N SER A 208 2.69 21.47 -3.93
CA SER A 208 1.93 22.63 -3.41
C SER A 208 1.04 22.18 -2.25
N ILE A 209 0.55 23.14 -1.46
CA ILE A 209 -0.34 22.81 -0.32
C ILE A 209 -1.66 22.18 -0.81
N GLU A 210 -2.17 22.61 -1.97
CA GLU A 210 -3.36 22.05 -2.59
C GLU A 210 -3.14 20.61 -3.03
N GLU A 211 -1.98 20.31 -3.62
CA GLU A 211 -1.60 18.96 -4.00
C GLU A 211 -1.47 18.05 -2.78
N VAL A 212 -0.87 18.54 -1.69
CA VAL A 212 -0.75 17.77 -0.43
C VAL A 212 -2.11 17.51 0.19
N ILE A 213 -3.00 18.50 0.23
CA ILE A 213 -4.37 18.29 0.75
C ILE A 213 -5.13 17.30 -0.14
N THR A 214 -5.03 17.43 -1.45
CA THR A 214 -5.62 16.47 -2.42
C THR A 214 -5.08 15.04 -2.18
N ALA A 215 -3.77 14.91 -1.97
CA ALA A 215 -3.11 13.63 -1.73
C ALA A 215 -3.55 12.96 -0.41
N LEU A 216 -3.79 13.75 0.64
CA LEU A 216 -4.25 13.28 1.94
C LEU A 216 -5.77 13.02 2.01
N THR A 217 -6.53 13.45 1.02
CA THR A 217 -8.00 13.37 1.03
C THR A 217 -8.52 12.52 -0.13
N ILE A 218 -8.85 13.11 -1.27
CA ILE A 218 -9.52 12.40 -2.36
C ILE A 218 -8.65 11.32 -3.01
N ASN A 219 -7.33 11.55 -3.16
CA ASN A 219 -6.44 10.55 -3.70
C ASN A 219 -6.18 9.41 -2.69
N GLY A 220 -6.08 9.72 -1.39
CA GLY A 220 -6.06 8.71 -0.33
C GLY A 220 -7.32 7.85 -0.34
N ALA A 221 -8.50 8.48 -0.49
CA ALA A 221 -9.76 7.78 -0.63
C ALA A 221 -9.79 6.90 -1.90
N ALA A 222 -9.24 7.38 -3.02
CA ALA A 222 -9.14 6.61 -4.26
C ALA A 222 -8.23 5.37 -4.10
N ALA A 223 -7.09 5.49 -3.39
CA ALA A 223 -6.21 4.37 -3.09
C ALA A 223 -6.91 3.27 -2.27
N LEU A 224 -7.98 3.62 -1.55
CA LEU A 224 -8.81 2.70 -0.78
C LEU A 224 -10.10 2.29 -1.52
N GLY A 225 -10.30 2.75 -2.75
CA GLY A 225 -11.55 2.51 -3.50
C GLY A 225 -12.78 3.13 -2.82
N ARG A 226 -12.63 4.31 -2.20
CA ARG A 226 -13.66 5.03 -1.43
C ARG A 226 -13.91 6.45 -1.93
N SER A 227 -13.32 6.87 -3.05
CA SER A 227 -13.46 8.24 -3.58
C SER A 227 -14.91 8.67 -3.85
N ASP A 228 -15.83 7.72 -4.03
CA ASP A 228 -17.24 8.00 -4.22
C ASP A 228 -17.97 8.36 -2.92
N SER A 229 -17.42 8.00 -1.76
CA SER A 229 -18.07 8.14 -0.45
C SER A 229 -17.37 9.07 0.53
N ILE A 230 -16.07 9.30 0.35
CA ILE A 230 -15.23 10.14 1.22
C ILE A 230 -14.19 10.92 0.40
N GLY A 231 -13.42 11.80 1.07
CA GLY A 231 -12.26 12.49 0.52
C GLY A 231 -12.56 13.84 -0.14
N SER A 232 -13.82 14.27 -0.22
CA SER A 232 -14.19 15.61 -0.72
C SER A 232 -15.45 16.12 -0.03
N LEU A 233 -15.68 17.45 -0.07
CA LEU A 233 -16.85 18.13 0.53
C LEU A 233 -18.07 18.12 -0.42
N GLU A 234 -18.29 17.03 -1.13
CA GLU A 234 -19.44 16.88 -2.03
C GLU A 234 -20.66 16.37 -1.28
N LYS A 235 -21.86 16.79 -1.75
CA LYS A 235 -23.10 16.37 -1.13
C LYS A 235 -23.26 14.85 -1.19
N GLY A 236 -23.52 14.24 -0.04
CA GLY A 236 -23.71 12.80 0.10
C GLY A 236 -22.45 12.00 0.47
N LYS A 237 -21.29 12.63 0.52
CA LYS A 237 -20.07 12.03 1.10
C LYS A 237 -20.01 12.25 2.61
N LYS A 238 -19.33 11.32 3.29
CA LYS A 238 -19.13 11.32 4.75
C LYS A 238 -18.03 12.30 5.16
#